data_3c9da51d7babb53bca3087ac7563907f
#
_entry.id   3c9da51d7babb53bca3087ac7563907f
#
_cell.length_a   1.000
_cell.length_b   1.000
_cell.length_c   1.000
_cell.angle_alpha   90.00
_cell.angle_beta   90.00
_cell.angle_gamma   90.00
#
_symmetry.space_group_name_H-M   'P 1'
#
loop_
_entity.id
_entity.type
_entity.pdbx_description
1 polymer ?
#
loop_
_entity_poly.entity_id
_entity_poly.type
_entity_poly.pdbx_seq_one_letter_code
_entity_poly.pdbx_strand_id
1 'polypeptide(L)'
;MDRRLSALVRAAAIAAGVLCGAAPVVEAAQSAASSVSANGVTLRSVNVDLPDAGRMFEGPGADAVNNNCLACHSAGMILTQPHMPRAAWQAEVEKMRKTYKAPVDEKDIPAIVDYLAGLPR
;
A
#
# COMPACT_ATOMS: atom_id res chain seq x y z
N MET A 1 8.09 2.19 -85.01
CA MET A 1 8.26 0.75 -84.95
C MET A 1 8.57 0.45 -83.50
N ASP A 2 7.84 -0.13 -82.65
CA ASP A 2 6.52 -0.76 -82.59
C ASP A 2 5.99 -0.52 -81.18
N ARG A 3 4.93 0.10 -81.00
CA ARG A 3 3.55 -0.35 -80.77
C ARG A 3 3.48 -1.80 -80.23
N ARG A 4 2.97 -1.86 -79.05
CA ARG A 4 2.41 -2.99 -78.33
C ARG A 4 3.26 -3.48 -77.16
N LEU A 5 2.95 -2.93 -76.07
CA LEU A 5 2.65 -3.70 -74.88
C LEU A 5 1.92 -2.79 -73.83
N SER A 6 0.77 -2.32 -74.29
CA SER A 6 -0.29 -1.94 -73.38
C SER A 6 -0.88 -3.22 -72.84
N ALA A 7 -1.11 -3.26 -71.63
CA ALA A 7 -2.14 -3.98 -70.94
C ALA A 7 -1.58 -4.79 -69.75
N LEU A 8 -2.30 -4.57 -68.69
CA LEU A 8 -2.33 -5.37 -67.49
C LEU A 8 -1.36 -5.00 -66.35
N VAL A 9 -1.44 -3.73 -65.92
CA VAL A 9 -1.25 -3.51 -64.51
C VAL A 9 -2.64 -3.49 -63.86
N ARG A 10 -3.07 -4.65 -63.45
CA ARG A 10 -4.28 -4.77 -62.61
C ARG A 10 -3.95 -4.18 -61.24
N ALA A 11 -4.72 -3.17 -60.89
CA ALA A 11 -4.76 -2.62 -59.56
C ALA A 11 -5.13 -3.72 -58.55
N ALA A 12 -4.17 -4.20 -57.81
CA ALA A 12 -4.44 -4.92 -56.58
C ALA A 12 -4.63 -3.91 -55.47
N ALA A 13 -5.85 -3.55 -55.20
CA ALA A 13 -6.23 -2.76 -54.03
C ALA A 13 -6.00 -3.70 -52.79
N ILE A 14 -4.90 -3.47 -52.11
CA ILE A 14 -4.68 -4.10 -50.81
C ILE A 14 -5.54 -3.32 -49.82
N ALA A 15 -6.71 -3.89 -49.51
CA ALA A 15 -7.50 -3.47 -48.38
C ALA A 15 -6.72 -3.82 -47.10
N ALA A 16 -5.97 -2.87 -46.56
CA ALA A 16 -5.41 -2.99 -45.24
C ALA A 16 -6.54 -2.95 -44.22
N GLY A 17 -7.07 -4.12 -43.89
CA GLY A 17 -7.98 -4.29 -42.77
C GLY A 17 -7.25 -4.00 -41.48
N VAL A 18 -7.53 -2.85 -40.87
CA VAL A 18 -7.14 -2.54 -39.52
C VAL A 18 -7.93 -3.51 -38.63
N LEU A 19 -7.31 -4.63 -38.25
CA LEU A 19 -7.78 -5.43 -37.15
C LEU A 19 -7.54 -4.60 -35.87
N CYS A 20 -8.57 -3.89 -35.48
CA CYS A 20 -8.66 -3.30 -34.14
C CYS A 20 -8.83 -4.49 -33.18
N GLY A 21 -7.71 -5.02 -32.71
CA GLY A 21 -7.70 -6.06 -31.70
C GLY A 21 -8.35 -5.49 -30.44
N ALA A 22 -9.58 -5.86 -30.18
CA ALA A 22 -10.18 -5.68 -28.88
C ALA A 22 -9.34 -6.43 -27.86
N ALA A 23 -8.47 -5.71 -27.15
CA ALA A 23 -7.81 -6.27 -25.98
C ALA A 23 -8.94 -6.76 -25.01
N PRO A 24 -8.87 -7.98 -24.52
CA PRO A 24 -9.84 -8.41 -23.52
C PRO A 24 -9.65 -7.49 -22.32
N VAL A 25 -10.68 -6.73 -21.99
CA VAL A 25 -10.78 -6.05 -20.71
C VAL A 25 -10.86 -7.19 -19.71
N VAL A 26 -9.73 -7.44 -19.03
CA VAL A 26 -9.72 -8.33 -17.86
C VAL A 26 -10.48 -7.55 -16.79
N GLU A 27 -11.78 -7.74 -16.80
CA GLU A 27 -12.62 -7.34 -15.71
C GLU A 27 -12.11 -8.11 -14.50
N ALA A 28 -11.50 -7.37 -13.55
CA ALA A 28 -11.07 -7.93 -12.30
C ALA A 28 -12.32 -8.55 -11.65
N ALA A 29 -12.41 -9.86 -11.73
CA ALA A 29 -13.48 -10.61 -11.09
C ALA A 29 -13.42 -10.23 -9.61
N GLN A 30 -14.40 -9.43 -9.19
CA GLN A 30 -14.65 -9.18 -7.77
C GLN A 30 -14.79 -10.54 -7.13
N SER A 31 -13.80 -10.88 -6.30
CA SER A 31 -13.74 -12.17 -5.64
C SER A 31 -15.05 -12.36 -4.88
N ALA A 32 -15.91 -13.21 -5.41
CA ALA A 32 -17.11 -13.61 -4.71
C ALA A 32 -16.70 -14.13 -3.34
N ALA A 33 -17.39 -13.68 -2.30
CA ALA A 33 -17.10 -14.08 -0.94
C ALA A 33 -16.96 -15.60 -0.87
N SER A 34 -15.74 -16.10 -0.72
CA SER A 34 -15.49 -17.53 -0.61
C SER A 34 -15.80 -17.96 0.81
N SER A 35 -16.51 -19.05 0.96
CA SER A 35 -16.77 -19.65 2.26
C SER A 35 -16.19 -21.05 2.32
N VAL A 36 -15.63 -21.42 3.46
CA VAL A 36 -15.12 -22.75 3.77
C VAL A 36 -15.78 -23.25 5.04
N SER A 37 -16.33 -24.46 4.99
CA SER A 37 -16.98 -25.09 6.14
C SER A 37 -16.30 -26.41 6.50
N ALA A 38 -15.96 -26.57 7.78
CA ALA A 38 -15.43 -27.80 8.33
C ALA A 38 -15.86 -27.94 9.80
N ASN A 39 -16.18 -29.13 10.22
CA ASN A 39 -16.51 -29.45 11.63
C ASN A 39 -17.58 -28.52 12.27
N GLY A 40 -18.61 -28.13 11.49
CA GLY A 40 -19.67 -27.26 11.98
C GLY A 40 -19.33 -25.78 12.04
N VAL A 41 -18.10 -25.36 11.64
CA VAL A 41 -17.68 -23.97 11.56
C VAL A 41 -17.63 -23.54 10.11
N THR A 42 -18.25 -22.39 9.80
CA THR A 42 -18.18 -21.77 8.48
C THR A 42 -17.42 -20.45 8.56
N LEU A 43 -16.33 -20.36 7.82
CA LEU A 43 -15.57 -19.12 7.63
C LEU A 43 -15.99 -18.46 6.32
N ARG A 44 -16.21 -17.17 6.34
CA ARG A 44 -16.49 -16.37 5.15
C ARG A 44 -15.39 -15.34 4.96
N SER A 45 -14.88 -15.29 3.73
CA SER A 45 -14.01 -14.17 3.33
C SER A 45 -14.90 -12.98 2.93
N VAL A 46 -14.65 -11.84 3.51
CA VAL A 46 -15.33 -10.58 3.16
C VAL A 46 -14.28 -9.53 2.84
N ASN A 47 -14.51 -8.76 1.80
CA ASN A 47 -13.74 -7.55 1.55
C ASN A 47 -14.30 -6.45 2.46
N VAL A 48 -13.44 -5.87 3.26
CA VAL A 48 -13.76 -4.70 4.06
C VAL A 48 -12.87 -3.55 3.62
N ASP A 49 -13.48 -2.41 3.35
CA ASP A 49 -12.73 -1.17 3.19
C ASP A 49 -12.26 -0.74 4.58
N LEU A 50 -10.98 -0.92 4.83
CA LEU A 50 -10.40 -0.43 6.06
C LEU A 50 -10.36 1.11 5.98
N PRO A 51 -10.77 1.80 7.06
CA PRO A 51 -10.60 3.24 7.09
C PRO A 51 -9.11 3.55 6.90
N ASP A 52 -8.84 4.55 6.08
CA ASP A 52 -7.48 5.06 5.91
C ASP A 52 -6.88 5.28 7.30
N ALA A 53 -5.70 4.73 7.54
CA ALA A 53 -4.94 4.96 8.77
C ALA A 53 -4.60 6.45 8.97
N GLY A 54 -4.84 7.23 7.98
CA GLY A 54 -5.07 8.66 7.70
C GLY A 54 -4.47 9.71 8.59
N ARG A 55 -4.04 9.38 9.75
CA ARG A 55 -3.44 10.35 10.65
C ARG A 55 -1.97 10.06 10.81
N MET A 56 -1.14 10.96 10.33
CA MET A 56 0.28 11.00 10.65
C MET A 56 0.52 11.93 11.86
N PHE A 57 1.64 11.79 12.49
CA PHE A 57 2.11 12.76 13.46
C PHE A 57 2.56 14.02 12.74
N GLU A 58 2.34 15.17 13.34
CA GLU A 58 2.60 16.47 12.77
C GLU A 58 3.54 17.29 13.65
N GLY A 59 4.22 18.27 13.05
CA GLY A 59 5.08 19.20 13.74
C GLY A 59 6.54 18.76 13.82
N PRO A 60 7.38 19.57 14.46
CA PRO A 60 8.82 19.31 14.54
C PRO A 60 9.14 17.98 15.23
N GLY A 61 9.96 17.15 14.58
CA GLY A 61 10.35 15.84 15.10
C GLY A 61 9.39 14.69 14.77
N ALA A 62 8.23 14.97 14.16
CA ALA A 62 7.25 13.95 13.79
C ALA A 62 7.81 12.90 12.82
N ASP A 63 8.72 13.28 11.93
CA ASP A 63 9.28 12.38 10.92
C ASP A 63 9.95 11.15 11.53
N ALA A 64 10.64 11.31 12.66
CA ALA A 64 11.26 10.18 13.33
C ALA A 64 10.24 9.14 13.79
N VAL A 65 9.07 9.58 14.28
CA VAL A 65 7.98 8.68 14.70
C VAL A 65 7.26 8.11 13.48
N ASN A 66 6.93 8.94 12.49
CA ASN A 66 6.25 8.52 11.29
C ASN A 66 7.04 7.44 10.54
N ASN A 67 8.32 7.64 10.36
CA ASN A 67 9.18 6.72 9.60
C ASN A 67 9.46 5.40 10.31
N ASN A 68 9.46 5.40 11.65
CA ASN A 68 9.83 4.23 12.42
C ASN A 68 8.64 3.48 13.04
N CYS A 69 7.54 4.15 13.34
CA CYS A 69 6.43 3.56 14.09
C CYS A 69 5.22 3.21 13.23
N LEU A 70 4.91 4.03 12.20
CA LEU A 70 3.68 3.87 11.42
C LEU A 70 3.71 2.68 10.45
N ALA A 71 4.84 2.01 10.30
CA ALA A 71 4.92 0.75 9.56
C ALA A 71 4.13 -0.39 10.24
N CYS A 72 3.94 -0.31 11.55
CA CYS A 72 3.31 -1.35 12.35
C CYS A 72 2.16 -0.83 13.23
N HIS A 73 2.15 0.45 13.56
CA HIS A 73 1.15 1.09 14.41
C HIS A 73 0.41 2.20 13.66
N SER A 74 -0.84 2.44 14.00
CA SER A 74 -1.49 3.69 13.62
C SER A 74 -1.09 4.81 14.58
N ALA A 75 -1.06 6.06 14.10
CA ALA A 75 -0.84 7.19 14.98
C ALA A 75 -1.88 7.25 16.11
N GLY A 76 -3.14 6.91 15.82
CA GLY A 76 -4.20 6.83 16.82
C GLY A 76 -3.89 5.87 17.95
N MET A 77 -3.33 4.70 17.66
CA MET A 77 -2.94 3.73 18.68
C MET A 77 -1.89 4.30 19.64
N ILE A 78 -0.95 5.08 19.14
CA ILE A 78 0.08 5.71 19.95
C ILE A 78 -0.48 6.91 20.73
N LEU A 79 -1.30 7.73 20.07
CA LEU A 79 -1.90 8.93 20.66
C LEU A 79 -2.92 8.65 21.78
N THR A 80 -3.50 7.45 21.79
CA THR A 80 -4.46 7.03 22.84
C THR A 80 -3.77 6.41 24.06
N GLN A 81 -2.45 6.27 24.04
CA GLN A 81 -1.72 5.78 25.20
C GLN A 81 -1.82 6.78 26.37
N PRO A 82 -1.80 6.30 27.61
CA PRO A 82 -1.71 7.18 28.78
C PRO A 82 -0.48 8.08 28.65
N HIS A 83 -0.56 9.26 29.26
CA HIS A 83 0.62 10.12 29.31
C HIS A 83 1.76 9.43 30.05
N MET A 84 2.85 9.17 29.35
CA MET A 84 4.03 8.51 29.90
C MET A 84 5.20 9.48 29.99
N PRO A 85 5.98 9.41 31.08
CA PRO A 85 7.21 10.18 31.19
C PRO A 85 8.24 9.69 30.17
N ARG A 86 9.20 10.54 29.84
CA ARG A 86 10.29 10.24 28.87
C ARG A 86 10.93 8.87 29.09
N ALA A 87 11.23 8.51 30.35
CA ALA A 87 11.84 7.23 30.67
C ALA A 87 10.96 6.02 30.31
N ALA A 88 9.64 6.16 30.44
CA ALA A 88 8.71 5.10 30.03
C ALA A 88 8.63 4.97 28.50
N TRP A 89 8.62 6.09 27.77
CA TRP A 89 8.72 6.06 26.31
C TRP A 89 10.03 5.44 25.83
N GLN A 90 11.15 5.78 26.49
CA GLN A 90 12.43 5.15 26.19
C GLN A 90 12.37 3.62 26.35
N ALA A 91 11.80 3.15 27.46
CA ALA A 91 11.67 1.72 27.73
C ALA A 91 10.76 1.02 26.70
N GLU A 92 9.68 1.69 26.27
CA GLU A 92 8.75 1.14 25.28
C GLU A 92 9.40 1.05 23.90
N VAL A 93 10.12 2.07 23.45
CA VAL A 93 10.86 2.04 22.17
C VAL A 93 11.93 0.94 22.19
N GLU A 94 12.66 0.80 23.28
CA GLU A 94 13.65 -0.27 23.45
C GLU A 94 13.00 -1.66 23.43
N LYS A 95 11.84 -1.81 24.01
CA LYS A 95 11.05 -3.06 23.97
C LYS A 95 10.62 -3.37 22.54
N MET A 96 10.13 -2.38 21.76
CA MET A 96 9.81 -2.58 20.34
C MET A 96 11.03 -3.10 19.57
N ARG A 97 12.20 -2.51 19.78
CA ARG A 97 13.43 -2.95 19.12
C ARG A 97 13.89 -4.33 19.57
N LYS A 98 14.03 -4.53 20.87
CA LYS A 98 14.70 -5.72 21.41
C LYS A 98 13.79 -6.95 21.41
N THR A 99 12.52 -6.79 21.77
CA THR A 99 11.55 -7.89 21.91
C THR A 99 10.84 -8.15 20.60
N TYR A 100 10.28 -7.11 19.98
CA TYR A 100 9.46 -7.24 18.78
C TYR A 100 10.26 -7.07 17.48
N LYS A 101 11.57 -6.78 17.58
CA LYS A 101 12.47 -6.65 16.43
C LYS A 101 12.04 -5.56 15.43
N ALA A 102 11.39 -4.53 15.94
CA ALA A 102 11.04 -3.37 15.14
C ALA A 102 12.30 -2.75 14.51
N PRO A 103 12.30 -2.41 13.23
CA PRO A 103 13.45 -1.87 12.50
C PRO A 103 13.68 -0.37 12.81
N VAL A 104 13.75 -0.03 14.09
CA VAL A 104 14.02 1.33 14.55
C VAL A 104 15.52 1.54 14.65
N ASP A 105 16.03 2.51 13.91
CA ASP A 105 17.43 2.91 13.99
C ASP A 105 17.77 3.47 15.38
N GLU A 106 18.90 3.07 15.92
CA GLU A 106 19.33 3.53 17.25
C GLU A 106 19.53 5.05 17.31
N LYS A 107 20.00 5.64 16.22
CA LYS A 107 20.17 7.10 16.08
C LYS A 107 18.87 7.88 16.18
N ASP A 108 17.72 7.26 15.84
CA ASP A 108 16.42 7.91 15.82
C ASP A 108 15.69 7.84 17.17
N ILE A 109 16.16 6.97 18.09
CA ILE A 109 15.52 6.77 19.39
C ILE A 109 15.39 8.08 20.19
N PRO A 110 16.41 8.92 20.32
CA PRO A 110 16.29 10.15 21.10
C PRO A 110 15.20 11.07 20.54
N ALA A 111 15.14 11.24 19.21
CA ALA A 111 14.15 12.08 18.55
C ALA A 111 12.72 11.52 18.71
N ILE A 112 12.55 10.20 18.58
CA ILE A 112 11.27 9.52 18.81
C ILE A 112 10.81 9.76 20.24
N VAL A 113 11.67 9.52 21.21
CA VAL A 113 11.33 9.65 22.64
C VAL A 113 11.04 11.09 23.02
N ASP A 114 11.78 12.05 22.48
CA ASP A 114 11.55 13.49 22.72
C ASP A 114 10.19 13.91 22.16
N TYR A 115 9.86 13.49 20.96
CA TYR A 115 8.58 13.77 20.33
C TYR A 115 7.41 13.20 21.15
N LEU A 116 7.47 11.91 21.48
CA LEU A 116 6.39 11.20 22.19
C LEU A 116 6.19 11.74 23.61
N ALA A 117 7.27 12.11 24.30
CA ALA A 117 7.20 12.71 25.61
C ALA A 117 6.66 14.16 25.61
N GLY A 118 6.78 14.83 24.47
CA GLY A 118 6.30 16.19 24.24
C GLY A 118 4.86 16.29 23.71
N LEU A 119 4.20 15.16 23.43
CA LEU A 119 2.83 15.17 22.93
C LEU A 119 1.88 15.87 23.92
N PRO A 120 0.97 16.74 23.44
CA PRO A 120 -0.02 17.38 24.28
C PRO A 120 -0.97 16.34 24.89
N ARG A 121 -1.45 16.64 26.06
CA ARG A 121 -2.45 15.83 26.78
C ARG A 121 -3.85 16.08 26.25
#